data_98a0b90755855549a445db09fc2905c4
#
_entry.id   98a0b90755855549a445db09fc2905c4
#
_cell.length_a   1.000
_cell.length_b   1.000
_cell.length_c   1.000
_cell.angle_alpha   90.00
_cell.angle_beta   90.00
_cell.angle_gamma   90.00
#
_symmetry.space_group_name_H-M   'P 1'
#
loop_
_entity.id
_entity.type
_entity.pdbx_description
1 polymer ?
#
loop_
_entity_poly.entity_id
_entity_poly.type
_entity_poly.pdbx_seq_one_letter_code
_entity_poly.pdbx_strand_id
1 'polypeptide(L)'
;MNAKARDLMQTAVLVLKESDSLLEAHQFFVRHDITGAPVVNDDGLLVGVVSIRDLMRTENEDHDVSRTVADYFCESSGYSNLRVDLDHLREGLSEIPVSDVMTRDPICVAPDASVGEIAALIRKHQIHRVLVASPGAGDHLEVTGIISLFDLVSLLE
;
A
#
# COMPACT_ATOMS: atom_id res chain seq x y z
N MET A 1 -2.38 7.25 -29.37
CA MET A 1 -3.37 6.60 -28.47
C MET A 1 -3.85 7.62 -27.45
N ASN A 2 -5.15 7.78 -27.35
CA ASN A 2 -5.75 8.79 -26.47
C ASN A 2 -6.35 8.14 -25.20
N ALA A 3 -5.75 7.01 -24.73
CA ALA A 3 -6.20 6.29 -23.56
C ALA A 3 -6.02 7.15 -22.30
N LYS A 4 -6.99 7.09 -21.42
CA LYS A 4 -7.06 7.78 -20.15
C LYS A 4 -6.86 6.78 -18.99
N ALA A 5 -6.55 7.30 -17.81
CA ALA A 5 -6.39 6.48 -16.60
C ALA A 5 -7.59 5.53 -16.39
N ARG A 6 -8.83 6.04 -16.54
CA ARG A 6 -10.05 5.25 -16.39
C ARG A 6 -10.18 4.08 -17.37
N ASP A 7 -9.53 4.16 -18.53
CA ASP A 7 -9.59 3.10 -19.56
C ASP A 7 -8.64 1.93 -19.24
N LEU A 8 -7.65 2.19 -18.38
CA LEU A 8 -6.56 1.25 -18.04
C LEU A 8 -6.66 0.73 -16.60
N MET A 9 -7.29 1.49 -15.72
CA MET A 9 -7.31 1.17 -14.30
C MET A 9 -8.08 -0.11 -13.99
N GLN A 10 -7.58 -0.83 -13.00
CA GLN A 10 -8.32 -1.90 -12.34
C GLN A 10 -9.20 -1.27 -11.26
N THR A 11 -10.50 -1.56 -11.27
CA THR A 11 -11.49 -0.94 -10.38
C THR A 11 -11.72 -1.71 -9.07
N ALA A 12 -11.39 -2.99 -9.04
CA ALA A 12 -11.49 -3.81 -7.82
C ALA A 12 -10.28 -3.55 -6.90
N VAL A 13 -10.17 -2.34 -6.35
CA VAL A 13 -9.06 -1.94 -5.48
C VAL A 13 -9.28 -2.49 -4.08
N LEU A 14 -8.28 -3.25 -3.60
CA LEU A 14 -8.24 -3.73 -2.21
C LEU A 14 -7.70 -2.61 -1.33
N VAL A 15 -8.44 -2.25 -0.28
CA VAL A 15 -8.09 -1.17 0.64
C VAL A 15 -7.98 -1.68 2.08
N LEU A 16 -7.10 -1.04 2.87
CA LEU A 16 -7.01 -1.19 4.31
C LEU A 16 -7.64 0.03 4.99
N LYS A 17 -8.11 -0.15 6.20
CA LYS A 17 -8.53 0.96 7.05
C LYS A 17 -7.34 1.49 7.85
N GLU A 18 -7.32 2.79 8.12
CA GLU A 18 -6.28 3.40 8.95
C GLU A 18 -6.23 2.84 10.38
N SER A 19 -7.35 2.30 10.86
CA SER A 19 -7.49 1.65 12.17
C SER A 19 -7.10 0.17 12.19
N ASP A 20 -6.88 -0.46 11.02
CA ASP A 20 -6.39 -1.84 10.95
C ASP A 20 -4.99 -1.92 11.58
N SER A 21 -4.70 -3.04 12.25
CA SER A 21 -3.39 -3.27 12.85
C SER A 21 -2.34 -3.70 11.80
N LEU A 22 -1.06 -3.59 12.14
CA LEU A 22 0.01 -4.10 11.29
C LEU A 22 -0.11 -5.61 11.05
N LEU A 23 -0.61 -6.35 12.04
CA LEU A 23 -0.86 -7.79 11.90
C LEU A 23 -1.95 -8.06 10.85
N GLU A 24 -3.06 -7.32 10.92
CA GLU A 24 -4.15 -7.43 9.94
C GLU A 24 -3.68 -7.02 8.54
N ALA A 25 -2.88 -5.96 8.43
CA ALA A 25 -2.29 -5.54 7.15
C ALA A 25 -1.39 -6.61 6.55
N HIS A 26 -0.53 -7.23 7.35
CA HIS A 26 0.32 -8.32 6.91
C HIS A 26 -0.51 -9.52 6.42
N GLN A 27 -1.48 -9.96 7.19
CA GLN A 27 -2.37 -11.05 6.82
C GLN A 27 -3.15 -10.74 5.52
N PHE A 28 -3.56 -9.49 5.33
CA PHE A 28 -4.21 -9.00 4.13
C PHE A 28 -3.29 -9.09 2.91
N PHE A 29 -2.04 -8.67 3.03
CA PHE A 29 -1.05 -8.76 1.94
C PHE A 29 -0.77 -10.22 1.55
N VAL A 30 -0.59 -11.09 2.52
CA VAL A 30 -0.38 -12.53 2.27
C VAL A 30 -1.59 -13.17 1.60
N ARG A 31 -2.79 -12.90 2.12
CA ARG A 31 -4.04 -13.47 1.59
C ARG A 31 -4.29 -13.08 0.13
N HIS A 32 -3.99 -11.85 -0.23
CA HIS A 32 -4.25 -11.31 -1.56
C HIS A 32 -3.05 -11.31 -2.50
N ASP A 33 -1.90 -11.83 -2.04
CA ASP A 33 -0.64 -11.84 -2.80
C ASP A 33 -0.26 -10.45 -3.33
N ILE A 34 -0.33 -9.45 -2.46
CA ILE A 34 0.01 -8.06 -2.74
C ILE A 34 1.06 -7.54 -1.75
N THR A 35 1.77 -6.49 -2.14
CA THR A 35 2.86 -5.89 -1.36
C THR A 35 2.55 -4.49 -0.83
N GLY A 36 1.37 -3.99 -1.12
CA GLY A 36 0.93 -2.68 -0.68
C GLY A 36 -0.53 -2.43 -1.04
N ALA A 37 -1.15 -1.49 -0.34
CA ALA A 37 -2.55 -1.11 -0.54
C ALA A 37 -2.79 0.35 -0.15
N PRO A 38 -3.79 1.00 -0.76
CA PRO A 38 -4.28 2.27 -0.27
C PRO A 38 -4.97 2.10 1.08
N VAL A 39 -4.86 3.12 1.90
CA VAL A 39 -5.46 3.21 3.23
C VAL A 39 -6.57 4.25 3.22
N VAL A 40 -7.73 3.88 3.74
CA VAL A 40 -8.90 4.74 3.83
C VAL A 40 -9.31 4.96 5.28
N ASN A 41 -10.00 6.06 5.53
CA ASN A 41 -10.64 6.33 6.82
C ASN A 41 -12.01 5.60 6.92
N ASP A 42 -12.74 5.83 8.01
CA ASP A 42 -14.05 5.21 8.24
C ASP A 42 -15.11 5.64 7.21
N ASP A 43 -14.94 6.80 6.57
CA ASP A 43 -15.83 7.28 5.50
C ASP A 43 -15.45 6.73 4.11
N GLY A 44 -14.43 5.88 4.04
CA GLY A 44 -13.94 5.30 2.79
C GLY A 44 -13.07 6.24 1.95
N LEU A 45 -12.61 7.35 2.53
CA LEU A 45 -11.78 8.34 1.86
C LEU A 45 -10.30 8.02 2.00
N LEU A 46 -9.53 8.25 0.94
CA LEU A 46 -8.10 7.97 0.89
C LEU A 46 -7.33 8.85 1.87
N VAL A 47 -6.56 8.23 2.77
CA VAL A 47 -5.71 8.93 3.76
C VAL A 47 -4.23 8.58 3.64
N GLY A 48 -3.88 7.51 2.94
CA GLY A 48 -2.50 7.12 2.76
C GLY A 48 -2.33 5.87 1.91
N VAL A 49 -1.10 5.39 1.87
CA VAL A 49 -0.72 4.08 1.31
C VAL A 49 0.19 3.37 2.30
N VAL A 50 0.11 2.07 2.34
CA VAL A 50 0.99 1.22 3.15
C VAL A 50 1.54 0.07 2.32
N SER A 51 2.81 -0.25 2.52
CA SER A 51 3.49 -1.36 1.88
C SER A 51 4.14 -2.28 2.90
N ILE A 52 4.56 -3.46 2.48
CA ILE A 52 5.36 -4.37 3.32
C ILE A 52 6.59 -3.64 3.89
N ARG A 53 7.22 -2.77 3.08
CA ARG A 53 8.37 -1.98 3.51
C ARG A 53 8.04 -1.05 4.69
N ASP A 54 6.86 -0.45 4.69
CA ASP A 54 6.41 0.41 5.78
C ASP A 54 6.17 -0.40 7.06
N LEU A 55 5.64 -1.62 6.93
CA LEU A 55 5.46 -2.53 8.07
C LEU A 55 6.80 -2.93 8.71
N MET A 56 7.86 -3.00 7.89
CA MET A 56 9.23 -3.31 8.35
C MET A 56 9.93 -2.10 8.98
N ARG A 57 9.45 -0.89 8.72
CA ARG A 57 9.96 0.38 9.26
C ARG A 57 9.10 0.84 10.41
N THR A 58 9.06 0.14 11.51
CA THR A 58 8.49 0.71 12.71
C THR A 58 9.45 1.79 13.23
N GLU A 59 9.05 3.06 13.15
CA GLU A 59 9.83 4.24 13.58
C GLU A 59 9.98 4.34 15.10
N ASN A 60 9.70 3.30 15.85
CA ASN A 60 10.02 3.28 17.26
C ASN A 60 11.52 3.07 17.42
N GLU A 61 12.16 3.99 18.12
CA GLU A 61 13.59 4.01 18.48
C GLU A 61 14.06 2.78 19.26
N ASP A 62 13.20 1.81 19.51
CA ASP A 62 13.54 0.49 20.01
C ASP A 62 14.02 -0.38 18.84
N HIS A 63 15.34 -0.42 18.67
CA HIS A 63 16.00 -1.27 17.69
C HIS A 63 15.56 -2.75 17.76
N ASP A 64 15.06 -3.20 18.91
CA ASP A 64 14.58 -4.56 19.11
C ASP A 64 13.23 -4.81 18.40
N VAL A 65 12.31 -3.87 18.40
CA VAL A 65 10.99 -4.04 17.76
C VAL A 65 11.11 -4.04 16.23
N SER A 66 11.90 -3.13 15.66
CA SER A 66 12.13 -3.08 14.21
C SER A 66 12.80 -4.34 13.68
N ARG A 67 13.77 -4.87 14.43
CA ARG A 67 14.47 -6.12 14.11
C ARG A 67 13.52 -7.31 14.21
N THR A 68 12.69 -7.35 15.24
CA THR A 68 11.72 -8.41 15.50
C THR A 68 10.63 -8.44 14.43
N VAL A 69 10.16 -7.28 13.96
CA VAL A 69 9.20 -7.17 12.84
C VAL A 69 9.83 -7.64 11.53
N ALA A 70 11.06 -7.23 11.23
CA ALA A 70 11.78 -7.68 10.04
C ALA A 70 12.00 -9.20 10.05
N ASP A 71 12.35 -9.77 11.21
CA ASP A 71 12.54 -11.21 11.39
C ASP A 71 11.23 -11.97 11.16
N TYR A 72 10.10 -11.48 11.67
CA TYR A 72 8.79 -12.07 11.43
C TYR A 72 8.44 -12.13 9.94
N PHE A 73 8.70 -11.06 9.20
CA PHE A 73 8.44 -11.03 7.76
C PHE A 73 9.40 -11.93 6.97
N CYS A 74 10.65 -12.05 7.41
CA CYS A 74 11.61 -12.98 6.84
C CYS A 74 11.23 -14.45 7.09
N GLU A 75 10.71 -14.78 8.27
CA GLU A 75 10.23 -16.13 8.60
C GLU A 75 9.03 -16.55 7.75
N SER A 76 8.08 -15.66 7.53
CA SER A 76 6.93 -15.89 6.65
C SER A 76 7.35 -16.21 5.21
N SER A 77 8.57 -15.83 4.83
CA SER A 77 9.17 -16.09 3.51
C SER A 77 10.04 -17.37 3.47
N GLY A 78 10.11 -18.14 4.53
CA GLY A 78 10.84 -19.43 4.58
C GLY A 78 12.34 -19.33 4.83
N TYR A 79 12.84 -18.19 5.31
CA TYR A 79 14.27 -17.92 5.54
C TYR A 79 14.67 -17.87 7.02
N SER A 80 14.08 -18.66 7.90
CA SER A 80 14.44 -18.51 9.31
C SER A 80 15.21 -19.66 9.93
N ASN A 81 16.23 -19.26 10.69
CA ASN A 81 16.89 -20.04 11.74
C ASN A 81 16.83 -19.35 13.12
N LEU A 82 15.97 -18.37 13.30
CA LEU A 82 15.82 -17.61 14.54
C LEU A 82 14.57 -18.07 15.30
N ARG A 83 14.73 -18.51 16.54
CA ARG A 83 13.63 -18.74 17.47
C ARG A 83 13.16 -17.38 17.99
N VAL A 84 12.23 -16.78 17.27
CA VAL A 84 11.52 -15.59 17.74
C VAL A 84 10.26 -16.06 18.48
N ASP A 85 9.93 -15.40 19.57
CA ASP A 85 8.63 -15.59 20.22
C ASP A 85 7.54 -14.97 19.35
N LEU A 86 7.00 -15.78 18.46
CA LEU A 86 5.99 -15.37 17.47
C LEU A 86 4.70 -14.86 18.12
N ASP A 87 4.36 -15.34 19.31
CA ASP A 87 3.12 -14.93 19.98
C ASP A 87 3.28 -13.52 20.54
N HIS A 88 4.42 -13.22 21.18
CA HIS A 88 4.71 -11.88 21.68
C HIS A 88 4.83 -10.86 20.55
N LEU A 89 5.40 -11.27 19.43
CA LEU A 89 5.50 -10.47 18.23
C LEU A 89 4.14 -10.15 17.62
N ARG A 90 3.27 -11.14 17.53
CA ARG A 90 1.89 -10.98 17.06
C ARG A 90 1.11 -10.02 17.93
N GLU A 91 1.25 -10.10 19.25
CA GLU A 91 0.65 -9.15 20.19
C GLU A 91 1.11 -7.73 19.89
N GLY A 92 2.42 -7.50 19.76
CA GLY A 92 2.98 -6.18 19.44
C GLY A 92 2.45 -5.62 18.12
N LEU A 93 2.41 -6.42 17.06
CA LEU A 93 1.88 -6.02 15.76
C LEU A 93 0.37 -5.74 15.78
N SER A 94 -0.38 -6.41 16.64
CA SER A 94 -1.83 -6.20 16.77
C SER A 94 -2.20 -4.88 17.46
N GLU A 95 -1.27 -4.26 18.16
CA GLU A 95 -1.48 -2.99 18.88
C GLU A 95 -1.11 -1.75 18.06
N ILE A 96 -0.34 -1.89 16.97
CA ILE A 96 0.10 -0.78 16.14
C ILE A 96 -0.86 -0.59 14.97
N PRO A 97 -1.55 0.55 14.85
CA PRO A 97 -2.43 0.82 13.72
C PRO A 97 -1.64 1.16 12.46
N VAL A 98 -2.21 0.84 11.32
CA VAL A 98 -1.65 1.18 9.99
C VAL A 98 -1.39 2.68 9.85
N SER A 99 -2.23 3.51 10.47
CA SER A 99 -2.06 4.98 10.46
C SER A 99 -0.73 5.47 11.01
N ASP A 100 -0.06 4.69 11.86
CA ASP A 100 1.24 5.07 12.45
C ASP A 100 2.41 4.88 11.49
N VAL A 101 2.26 4.00 10.50
CA VAL A 101 3.36 3.64 9.58
C VAL A 101 3.07 4.00 8.11
N MET A 102 1.82 4.27 7.75
CA MET A 102 1.45 4.59 6.37
C MET A 102 2.14 5.85 5.86
N THR A 103 2.39 5.91 4.56
CA THR A 103 2.78 7.15 3.89
C THR A 103 1.53 7.97 3.63
N ARG A 104 1.50 9.20 4.15
CA ARG A 104 0.45 10.18 3.89
C ARG A 104 0.69 10.83 2.53
N ASP A 105 -0.34 11.48 1.98
CA ASP A 105 -0.28 12.13 0.66
C ASP A 105 0.14 11.17 -0.47
N PRO A 106 -0.66 10.11 -0.71
CA PRO A 106 -0.36 9.13 -1.74
C PRO A 106 -0.36 9.77 -3.13
N ILE A 107 0.50 9.26 -4.02
CA ILE A 107 0.58 9.71 -5.39
C ILE A 107 -0.62 9.18 -6.17
N CYS A 108 -1.45 10.09 -6.65
CA CYS A 108 -2.66 9.81 -7.38
C CYS A 108 -2.73 10.56 -8.71
N VAL A 109 -3.52 10.03 -9.63
CA VAL A 109 -3.92 10.72 -10.85
C VAL A 109 -5.45 10.79 -10.93
N ALA A 110 -5.96 11.78 -11.63
CA ALA A 110 -7.38 11.85 -11.95
C ALA A 110 -7.77 10.78 -13.00
N PRO A 111 -9.03 10.35 -13.05
CA PRO A 111 -9.51 9.39 -14.05
C PRO A 111 -9.26 9.80 -15.49
N ASP A 112 -9.20 11.12 -15.73
CA ASP A 112 -8.95 11.70 -17.06
C ASP A 112 -7.48 11.93 -17.39
N ALA A 113 -6.55 11.59 -16.50
CA ALA A 113 -5.12 11.70 -16.73
C ALA A 113 -4.68 10.87 -17.95
N SER A 114 -3.75 11.42 -18.71
CA SER A 114 -3.19 10.74 -19.90
C SER A 114 -2.16 9.68 -19.50
N VAL A 115 -1.94 8.74 -20.41
CA VAL A 115 -0.86 7.72 -20.27
C VAL A 115 0.50 8.38 -20.06
N GLY A 116 0.77 9.51 -20.72
CA GLY A 116 2.02 10.25 -20.56
C GLY A 116 2.22 10.81 -19.15
N GLU A 117 1.16 11.35 -18.54
CA GLU A 117 1.19 11.84 -17.16
C GLU A 117 1.43 10.70 -16.17
N ILE A 118 0.75 9.57 -16.35
CA ILE A 118 0.94 8.37 -15.52
C ILE A 118 2.38 7.87 -15.61
N ALA A 119 2.90 7.71 -16.83
CA ALA A 119 4.27 7.26 -17.06
C ALA A 119 5.32 8.23 -16.47
N ALA A 120 5.06 9.54 -16.56
CA ALA A 120 5.93 10.56 -15.98
C ALA A 120 5.98 10.46 -14.45
N LEU A 121 4.84 10.24 -13.78
CA LEU A 121 4.76 10.06 -12.33
C LEU A 121 5.48 8.78 -11.87
N ILE A 122 5.24 7.66 -12.55
CA ILE A 122 5.92 6.39 -12.27
C ILE A 122 7.43 6.56 -12.33
N ARG A 123 7.93 7.22 -13.38
CA ARG A 123 9.37 7.48 -13.56
C ARG A 123 9.92 8.47 -12.54
N LYS A 124 9.21 9.57 -12.28
CA LYS A 124 9.65 10.62 -11.35
C LYS A 124 9.79 10.10 -9.93
N HIS A 125 8.83 9.30 -9.48
CA HIS A 125 8.76 8.80 -8.10
C HIS A 125 9.32 7.39 -7.92
N GLN A 126 9.79 6.76 -9.02
CA GLN A 126 10.32 5.38 -9.04
C GLN A 126 9.36 4.37 -8.39
N ILE A 127 8.07 4.51 -8.70
CA ILE A 127 7.00 3.64 -8.22
C ILE A 127 6.55 2.69 -9.33
N HIS A 128 5.88 1.61 -8.96
CA HIS A 128 5.40 0.61 -9.92
C HIS A 128 3.87 0.65 -10.12
N ARG A 129 3.17 1.40 -9.28
CA ARG A 129 1.72 1.56 -9.31
C ARG A 129 1.33 2.98 -8.97
N VAL A 130 0.24 3.44 -9.57
CA VAL A 130 -0.36 4.75 -9.32
C VAL A 130 -1.83 4.55 -8.98
N LEU A 131 -2.31 5.24 -7.96
CA LEU A 131 -3.72 5.26 -7.64
C LEU A 131 -4.46 6.21 -8.57
N VAL A 132 -5.67 5.81 -8.94
CA VAL A 132 -6.63 6.69 -9.62
C VAL A 132 -7.66 7.11 -8.58
N ALA A 133 -7.80 8.41 -8.40
CA ALA A 133 -8.69 8.95 -7.38
C ALA A 133 -9.48 10.14 -7.92
N SER A 134 -10.72 10.25 -7.46
CA SER A 134 -11.62 11.35 -7.76
C SER A 134 -11.86 12.19 -6.51
N PRO A 135 -12.30 13.46 -6.64
CA PRO A 135 -12.72 14.25 -5.50
C PRO A 135 -13.82 13.55 -4.71
N GLY A 136 -13.59 13.41 -3.40
CA GLY A 136 -14.58 12.91 -2.44
C GLY A 136 -15.18 14.04 -1.61
N ALA A 137 -15.65 13.72 -0.41
CA ALA A 137 -16.19 14.71 0.51
C ALA A 137 -15.09 15.62 1.08
N GLY A 138 -15.29 16.92 1.07
CA GLY A 138 -14.31 17.92 1.51
C GLY A 138 -13.09 17.95 0.60
N ASP A 139 -11.88 18.06 1.19
CA ASP A 139 -10.62 18.06 0.46
C ASP A 139 -10.01 16.66 0.28
N HIS A 140 -10.79 15.61 0.57
CA HIS A 140 -10.34 14.22 0.48
C HIS A 140 -10.60 13.62 -0.90
N LEU A 141 -9.86 12.55 -1.21
CA LEU A 141 -9.97 11.80 -2.44
C LEU A 141 -10.64 10.44 -2.18
N GLU A 142 -11.38 9.98 -3.17
CA GLU A 142 -11.95 8.63 -3.21
C GLU A 142 -11.20 7.81 -4.25
N VAL A 143 -10.69 6.64 -3.86
CA VAL A 143 -9.98 5.72 -4.76
C VAL A 143 -10.98 5.08 -5.72
N THR A 144 -10.76 5.26 -7.02
CA THR A 144 -11.59 4.68 -8.07
C THR A 144 -10.89 3.56 -8.83
N GLY A 145 -9.57 3.51 -8.80
CA GLY A 145 -8.80 2.48 -9.48
C GLY A 145 -7.33 2.49 -9.12
N ILE A 146 -6.61 1.54 -9.68
CA ILE A 146 -5.16 1.42 -9.59
C ILE A 146 -4.60 1.02 -10.95
N ILE A 147 -3.46 1.59 -11.32
CA ILE A 147 -2.75 1.31 -12.56
C ILE A 147 -1.35 0.83 -12.21
N SER A 148 -0.95 -0.31 -12.74
CA SER A 148 0.41 -0.84 -12.62
C SER A 148 1.24 -0.51 -13.87
N LEU A 149 2.55 -0.67 -13.76
CA LEU A 149 3.44 -0.57 -14.91
C LEU A 149 3.07 -1.59 -16.02
N PHE A 150 2.58 -2.77 -15.65
CA PHE A 150 2.15 -3.80 -16.61
C PHE A 150 0.92 -3.36 -17.42
N ASP A 151 0.00 -2.61 -16.80
CA ASP A 151 -1.17 -2.09 -17.53
C ASP A 151 -0.75 -1.08 -18.60
N LEU A 152 0.36 -0.35 -18.40
CA LEU A 152 0.92 0.54 -19.42
C LEU A 152 1.63 -0.23 -20.54
N VAL A 153 2.35 -1.30 -20.21
CA VAL A 153 3.06 -2.12 -21.19
C VAL A 153 2.07 -2.82 -22.13
N SER A 154 0.89 -3.22 -21.65
CA SER A 154 -0.15 -3.85 -22.48
C SER A 154 -0.67 -2.94 -23.62
N LEU A 155 -0.41 -1.63 -23.56
CA LEU A 155 -0.73 -0.72 -24.67
C LEU A 155 0.24 -0.81 -25.85
N LEU A 156 1.35 -1.51 -25.69
CA LEU A 156 2.37 -1.67 -26.74
C LEU A 156 2.14 -2.92 -27.61
N GLU A 157 1.16 -3.74 -27.25
CA GLU A 157 0.70 -4.90 -28.01
C GLU A 157 -0.37 -4.50 -29.02
#